data_52d3fd79855fe6d41086ae2cc9a68378
#
_entry.id   52d3fd79855fe6d41086ae2cc9a68378
#
_cell.length_a   1.000
_cell.length_b   1.000
_cell.length_c   1.000
_cell.angle_alpha   90.00
_cell.angle_beta   90.00
_cell.angle_gamma   90.00
#
_symmetry.space_group_name_H-M   'P 1'
#
loop_
_entity.id
_entity.type
_entity.pdbx_description
1 polymer ?
#
loop_
_entity_poly.entity_id
_entity_poly.type
_entity_poly.pdbx_seq_one_letter_code
_entity_poly.pdbx_strand_id
1 'polypeptide(L)'
;MSALERSRTAIPTFRRIISELRKSKGSLPRDSQEFIFLKEQMRGHQVTQKLHCKSPNEMEHLAATYATYLQATRALDELHERYKGAERSVEESAKLVGLQVPQNN
;
A
#
# COMPACT_ATOMS: atom_id res chain seq x y z
N MET A 1 18.60 -16.61 12.80
CA MET A 1 17.15 -16.63 13.08
C MET A 1 16.58 -18.02 12.89
N SER A 2 15.80 -18.45 13.84
CA SER A 2 15.11 -19.73 13.71
C SER A 2 13.92 -19.62 12.72
N ALA A 3 13.54 -20.71 12.09
CA ALA A 3 12.38 -20.76 11.21
C ALA A 3 11.07 -20.35 11.93
N LEU A 4 11.00 -20.56 13.24
CA LEU A 4 9.89 -20.18 14.08
C LEU A 4 9.75 -18.67 14.26
N GLU A 5 10.84 -17.95 14.41
CA GLU A 5 10.82 -16.47 14.49
C GLU A 5 10.37 -15.87 13.18
N ARG A 6 10.78 -16.45 12.09
CA ARG A 6 10.38 -16.03 10.76
C ARG A 6 8.88 -16.19 10.52
N SER A 7 8.32 -17.32 10.95
CA SER A 7 6.89 -17.56 10.81
C SER A 7 6.06 -16.61 11.68
N ARG A 8 6.58 -16.14 12.81
CA ARG A 8 5.89 -15.18 13.69
C ARG A 8 5.69 -13.82 13.05
N THR A 9 6.66 -13.37 12.27
CA THR A 9 6.58 -12.03 11.62
C THR A 9 5.98 -12.10 10.22
N ALA A 10 6.19 -13.19 9.49
CA ALA A 10 5.73 -13.34 8.13
C ALA A 10 4.20 -13.41 8.02
N ILE A 11 3.54 -14.18 8.87
CA ILE A 11 2.09 -14.35 8.85
C ILE A 11 1.34 -13.05 9.16
N PRO A 12 1.69 -12.29 10.23
CA PRO A 12 1.05 -10.99 10.48
C PRO A 12 1.25 -10.00 9.34
N THR A 13 2.43 -9.96 8.74
CA THR A 13 2.73 -9.07 7.59
C THR A 13 1.88 -9.46 6.38
N PHE A 14 1.77 -10.73 6.08
CA PHE A 14 0.93 -11.23 4.99
C PHE A 14 -0.54 -10.85 5.21
N ARG A 15 -1.04 -11.06 6.41
CA ARG A 15 -2.42 -10.67 6.78
C ARG A 15 -2.66 -9.18 6.63
N ARG A 16 -1.68 -8.37 7.01
CA ARG A 16 -1.73 -6.92 6.86
C ARG A 16 -1.84 -6.51 5.39
N ILE A 17 -1.04 -7.11 4.52
CA ILE A 17 -1.09 -6.86 3.07
C ILE A 17 -2.47 -7.23 2.52
N ILE A 18 -2.98 -8.40 2.87
CA ILE A 18 -4.31 -8.87 2.44
C ILE A 18 -5.41 -7.91 2.91
N SER A 19 -5.33 -7.45 4.16
CA SER A 19 -6.28 -6.49 4.72
C SER A 19 -6.26 -5.17 3.95
N GLU A 20 -5.09 -4.63 3.66
CA GLU A 20 -4.96 -3.38 2.91
C GLU A 20 -5.45 -3.53 1.46
N LEU A 21 -5.20 -4.65 0.82
CA LEU A 21 -5.71 -4.92 -0.53
C LEU A 21 -7.23 -5.03 -0.54
N ARG A 22 -7.82 -5.65 0.46
CA ARG A 22 -9.29 -5.70 0.59
C ARG A 22 -9.91 -4.33 0.77
N LYS A 23 -9.29 -3.47 1.56
CA LYS A 23 -9.74 -2.10 1.77
C LYS A 23 -9.61 -1.27 0.50
N SER A 24 -8.57 -1.50 -0.28
CA SER A 24 -8.32 -0.79 -1.53
C SER A 24 -9.24 -1.24 -2.67
N LYS A 25 -9.46 -2.54 -2.81
CA LYS A 25 -10.22 -3.12 -3.93
C LYS A 25 -11.64 -3.53 -3.59
N GLY A 26 -12.01 -3.47 -2.33
CA GLY A 26 -13.33 -3.88 -1.83
C GLY A 26 -13.45 -5.37 -1.57
N SER A 27 -12.85 -6.21 -2.36
CA SER A 27 -12.80 -7.66 -2.13
C SER A 27 -11.54 -8.25 -2.74
N LEU A 28 -11.02 -9.29 -2.12
CA LEU A 28 -9.87 -10.02 -2.63
C LEU A 28 -10.21 -11.51 -2.65
N PRO A 29 -10.74 -12.03 -3.78
CA PRO A 29 -11.03 -13.46 -3.89
C PRO A 29 -9.74 -14.28 -3.79
N ARG A 30 -9.85 -15.48 -3.25
CA ARG A 30 -8.70 -16.40 -3.16
C ARG A 30 -8.19 -16.83 -4.53
N ASP A 31 -9.02 -16.71 -5.56
CA ASP A 31 -8.67 -17.03 -6.94
C ASP A 31 -8.01 -15.86 -7.66
N SER A 32 -7.90 -14.69 -7.03
CA SER A 32 -7.28 -13.52 -7.67
C SER A 32 -5.79 -13.73 -7.86
N GLN A 33 -5.26 -13.16 -8.92
CA GLN A 33 -3.84 -13.26 -9.24
C GLN A 33 -2.97 -12.66 -8.13
N GLU A 34 -3.43 -11.58 -7.53
CA GLU A 34 -2.72 -10.91 -6.44
C GLU A 34 -2.58 -11.81 -5.21
N PHE A 35 -3.65 -12.50 -4.84
CA PHE A 35 -3.63 -13.41 -3.70
C PHE A 35 -2.71 -14.61 -3.97
N ILE A 36 -2.81 -15.20 -5.14
CA ILE A 36 -1.97 -16.33 -5.56
C ILE A 36 -0.50 -15.92 -5.58
N PHE A 37 -0.21 -14.75 -6.15
CA PHE A 37 1.15 -14.21 -6.20
C PHE A 37 1.73 -14.01 -4.80
N LEU A 38 0.99 -13.38 -3.90
CA LEU A 38 1.43 -13.16 -2.52
C LEU A 38 1.69 -14.47 -1.80
N LYS A 39 0.80 -15.42 -1.96
CA LYS A 39 0.93 -16.75 -1.34
C LYS A 39 2.17 -17.49 -1.84
N GLU A 40 2.42 -17.44 -3.14
CA GLU A 40 3.60 -18.05 -3.75
C GLU A 40 4.88 -17.39 -3.31
N GLN A 41 4.91 -16.05 -3.25
CA GLN A 41 6.08 -15.32 -2.79
C GLN A 41 6.40 -15.61 -1.33
N MET A 42 5.41 -15.66 -0.48
CA MET A 42 5.61 -16.00 0.94
C MET A 42 6.12 -17.42 1.13
N ARG A 43 5.65 -18.35 0.32
CA ARG A 43 6.12 -19.75 0.35
C ARG A 43 7.49 -19.92 -0.29
N GLY A 44 7.72 -19.25 -1.43
CA GLY A 44 8.97 -19.39 -2.18
C GLY A 44 10.19 -18.84 -1.46
N HIS A 45 9.98 -17.92 -0.54
CA HIS A 45 11.07 -17.32 0.26
C HIS A 45 11.22 -17.94 1.65
N GLN A 46 10.68 -19.14 1.85
CA GLN A 46 11.02 -19.91 3.02
C GLN A 46 12.50 -20.28 2.96
N VAL A 47 13.11 -20.51 4.14
CA VAL A 47 14.52 -20.84 4.22
C VAL A 47 14.80 -22.07 3.37
N THR A 48 15.49 -21.85 2.25
CA THR A 48 16.01 -22.93 1.43
C THR A 48 17.50 -23.05 1.71
N GLN A 49 18.04 -24.23 1.58
CA GLN A 49 19.48 -24.48 1.71
C GLN A 49 20.28 -23.96 0.51
N LYS A 50 19.66 -23.19 -0.35
CA LYS A 50 20.35 -22.60 -1.51
C LYS A 50 21.32 -21.52 -1.04
N LEU A 51 22.57 -21.68 -1.40
CA LEU A 51 23.69 -20.78 -1.05
C LEU A 51 23.48 -19.33 -1.49
N HIS A 52 22.61 -19.10 -2.46
CA HIS A 52 22.33 -17.76 -2.98
C HIS A 52 21.00 -17.18 -2.48
N CYS A 53 20.44 -17.83 -1.46
CA CYS A 53 19.21 -17.29 -0.87
C CYS A 53 19.55 -16.00 -0.15
N LYS A 54 18.91 -14.93 -0.54
CA LYS A 54 18.98 -13.64 0.16
C LYS A 54 18.55 -13.84 1.61
N SER A 55 19.01 -12.96 2.48
CA SER A 55 18.74 -13.11 3.91
C SER A 55 17.24 -13.36 4.16
N PRO A 56 16.91 -14.25 5.11
CA PRO A 56 15.50 -14.58 5.41
C PRO A 56 14.63 -13.36 5.70
N ASN A 57 15.24 -12.30 6.20
CA ASN A 57 14.56 -11.07 6.59
C ASN A 57 14.28 -10.13 5.42
N GLU A 58 14.96 -10.32 4.30
CA GLU A 58 14.85 -9.40 3.16
C GLU A 58 13.43 -9.40 2.58
N MET A 59 12.85 -10.58 2.40
CA MET A 59 11.48 -10.69 1.91
C MET A 59 10.46 -10.15 2.92
N GLU A 60 10.69 -10.37 4.21
CA GLU A 60 9.85 -9.81 5.27
C GLU A 60 9.91 -8.29 5.28
N HIS A 61 11.09 -7.72 5.13
CA HIS A 61 11.26 -6.27 5.04
C HIS A 61 10.58 -5.70 3.80
N LEU A 62 10.71 -6.36 2.67
CA LEU A 62 10.05 -5.97 1.43
C LEU A 62 8.53 -6.02 1.60
N ALA A 63 8.01 -7.08 2.19
CA ALA A 63 6.59 -7.24 2.45
C ALA A 63 6.07 -6.18 3.42
N ALA A 64 6.81 -5.89 4.48
CA ALA A 64 6.46 -4.84 5.45
C ALA A 64 6.45 -3.46 4.81
N THR A 65 7.43 -3.17 3.95
CA THR A 65 7.50 -1.92 3.19
C THR A 65 6.30 -1.78 2.25
N TYR A 66 5.94 -2.86 1.57
CA TYR A 66 4.78 -2.89 0.69
C TYR A 66 3.48 -2.64 1.46
N ALA A 67 3.32 -3.28 2.63
CA ALA A 67 2.16 -3.06 3.50
C ALA A 67 2.06 -1.61 3.94
N THR A 68 3.17 -0.99 4.31
CA THR A 68 3.23 0.43 4.68
C THR A 68 2.88 1.32 3.50
N TYR A 69 3.36 1.00 2.31
CA TYR A 69 3.02 1.72 1.08
C TYR A 69 1.52 1.67 0.80
N LEU A 70 0.91 0.50 0.88
CA LEU A 70 -0.54 0.35 0.67
C LEU A 70 -1.35 1.14 1.69
N GLN A 71 -0.95 1.10 2.95
CA GLN A 71 -1.60 1.85 4.02
C GLN A 71 -1.49 3.36 3.80
N ALA A 72 -0.30 3.83 3.44
CA ALA A 72 -0.05 5.24 3.17
C ALA A 72 -0.84 5.74 1.96
N THR A 73 -0.92 4.95 0.91
CA THR A 73 -1.70 5.28 -0.30
C THR A 73 -3.18 5.38 0.04
N ARG A 74 -3.71 4.43 0.80
CA ARG A 74 -5.10 4.46 1.25
C ARG A 74 -5.39 5.70 2.11
N ALA A 75 -4.51 6.01 3.05
CA ALA A 75 -4.63 7.19 3.91
C ALA A 75 -4.60 8.47 3.09
N LEU A 76 -3.75 8.54 2.08
CA LEU A 76 -3.69 9.68 1.16
C LEU A 76 -5.01 9.85 0.39
N ASP A 77 -5.56 8.76 -0.12
CA ASP A 77 -6.85 8.80 -0.84
C ASP A 77 -7.98 9.27 0.07
N GLU A 78 -8.01 8.80 1.32
CA GLU A 78 -8.99 9.25 2.31
C GLU A 78 -8.85 10.75 2.60
N LEU A 79 -7.63 11.25 2.71
CA LEU A 79 -7.37 12.67 2.92
C LEU A 79 -7.79 13.50 1.70
N HIS A 80 -7.51 13.02 0.49
CA HIS A 80 -7.94 13.69 -0.73
C HIS A 80 -9.46 13.79 -0.79
N GLU A 81 -10.18 12.74 -0.47
CA GLU A 81 -11.65 12.75 -0.44
C GLU A 81 -12.18 13.71 0.62
N ARG A 82 -11.55 13.74 1.79
CA ARG A 82 -11.95 14.63 2.88
C ARG A 82 -11.78 16.11 2.51
N TYR A 83 -10.69 16.46 1.85
CA TYR A 83 -10.34 17.84 1.53
C TYR A 83 -10.69 18.28 0.11
N LYS A 84 -11.20 17.38 -0.70
CA LYS A 84 -11.58 17.66 -2.10
C LYS A 84 -12.62 18.76 -2.23
N GLY A 85 -13.56 18.86 -1.29
CA GLY A 85 -14.56 19.92 -1.25
C GLY A 85 -14.05 21.25 -0.75
N ALA A 86 -12.82 21.31 -0.21
CA ALA A 86 -12.20 22.52 0.29
C ALA A 86 -11.34 23.23 -0.76
N GLU A 87 -11.12 22.63 -1.91
CA GLU A 87 -10.41 23.25 -3.00
C GLU A 87 -11.27 24.37 -3.60
N ARG A 88 -10.75 25.57 -3.56
CA ARG A 88 -11.42 26.72 -4.12
C ARG A 88 -11.16 26.80 -5.62
N SER A 89 -12.14 27.26 -6.37
CA SER A 89 -11.94 27.55 -7.79
C SER A 89 -10.92 28.68 -7.95
N VAL A 90 -10.33 28.76 -9.14
CA VAL A 90 -9.39 29.85 -9.47
C VAL A 90 -10.04 31.23 -9.25
N GLU A 91 -11.32 31.36 -9.59
CA GLU A 91 -12.08 32.61 -9.41
C GLU A 91 -12.25 32.96 -7.94
N GLU A 92 -12.60 32.00 -7.11
CA GLU A 92 -12.75 32.23 -5.67
C GLU A 92 -11.42 32.54 -5.01
N SER A 93 -10.35 31.88 -5.41
CA SER A 93 -9.01 32.15 -4.91
C SER A 93 -8.54 33.55 -5.31
N ALA A 94 -8.81 33.96 -6.54
CA ALA A 94 -8.47 35.28 -7.04
C ALA A 94 -9.23 36.39 -6.27
N LYS A 95 -10.50 36.18 -5.99
CA LYS A 95 -11.31 37.14 -5.19
C LYS A 95 -10.76 37.31 -3.78
N LEU A 96 -10.29 36.26 -3.16
CA LEU A 96 -9.74 36.34 -1.80
C LEU A 96 -8.47 37.17 -1.72
N VAL A 97 -7.65 37.19 -2.74
CA VAL A 97 -6.42 37.97 -2.79
C VAL A 97 -6.61 39.30 -3.51
N GLY A 98 -7.84 39.63 -3.92
CA GLY A 98 -8.16 40.90 -4.57
C GLY A 98 -7.75 41.00 -6.04
N LEU A 99 -7.49 39.85 -6.69
CA LEU A 99 -7.12 39.79 -8.09
C LEU A 99 -8.34 39.41 -8.95
N GLN A 100 -8.31 39.79 -10.20
CA GLN A 100 -9.31 39.41 -11.17
C GLN A 100 -8.73 38.38 -12.14
N VAL A 101 -9.54 37.41 -12.48
CA VAL A 101 -9.14 36.42 -13.49
C VAL A 101 -9.25 37.06 -14.87
N PRO A 102 -8.22 36.95 -15.75
CA PRO A 102 -8.31 37.46 -17.10
C PRO A 102 -9.47 36.78 -17.84
N GLN A 103 -10.33 37.61 -18.42
CA GLN A 103 -11.38 37.07 -19.28
C GLN A 103 -10.81 36.81 -20.67
N ASN A 104 -10.91 35.56 -21.10
CA ASN A 104 -10.60 35.22 -22.48
C ASN A 104 -11.80 35.63 -23.34
N ASN A 105 -11.61 36.64 -24.12
CA ASN A 105 -12.58 37.00 -25.16
C ASN A 105 -12.44 36.05 -26.33
#